data_85621f8d4304c932908cdc96a8c3341d
#
_entry.id   85621f8d4304c932908cdc96a8c3341d
#
_cell.length_a   1.000
_cell.length_b   1.000
_cell.length_c   1.000
_cell.angle_alpha   90.00
_cell.angle_beta   90.00
_cell.angle_gamma   90.00
#
_symmetry.space_group_name_H-M   'P 1'
#
loop_
_entity.id
_entity.type
_entity.pdbx_description
1 polymer ?
#
loop_
_entity_poly.entity_id
_entity_poly.type
_entity_poly.pdbx_seq_one_letter_code
_entity_poly.pdbx_strand_id
1 'polypeptide(L)'
;IRDSLGPLVSTDMTRCIMCTRCVRFGTEIAGIQELGTIGRGEDSNISTYVSSTVDHELSGNIIDLCPVGALNNKPYRYTDRTWELDQIESISPHDCVGSNIMIHKKNDIIRRIVPKNNPEINETWIADRDRFGFDGIYSEDRVKSAKLRVERNLKDVKLSEAIDRSVELIQSCSTKDQSIGVLISPNLSTEEQYLLLDLCDQLDINGI
;
A
#
# COMPACT_ATOMS: atom_id res chain seq x y z
N ILE A 1 12.00 -3.96 -27.90
CA ILE A 1 10.82 -4.16 -27.04
C ILE A 1 11.31 -4.02 -25.61
N ARG A 2 10.71 -3.11 -24.83
CA ARG A 2 11.02 -3.01 -23.40
C ARG A 2 10.28 -4.11 -22.65
N ASP A 3 10.98 -4.93 -21.90
CA ASP A 3 10.38 -6.01 -21.11
C ASP A 3 9.73 -5.51 -19.79
N SER A 4 9.88 -4.22 -19.47
CA SER A 4 9.36 -3.61 -18.25
C SER A 4 9.09 -2.13 -18.46
N LEU A 5 7.94 -1.64 -17.98
CA LEU A 5 7.57 -0.23 -17.99
C LEU A 5 7.97 0.50 -16.69
N GLY A 6 8.51 -0.22 -15.72
CA GLY A 6 8.87 0.34 -14.43
C GLY A 6 9.10 -0.76 -13.38
N PRO A 7 9.13 -0.41 -12.09
CA PRO A 7 9.35 -1.38 -11.02
C PRO A 7 8.20 -2.37 -10.86
N LEU A 8 6.95 -1.96 -11.13
CA LEU A 8 5.73 -2.69 -10.79
C LEU A 8 5.06 -3.39 -11.97
N VAL A 9 5.24 -2.86 -13.20
CA VAL A 9 4.56 -3.34 -14.40
C VAL A 9 5.53 -4.01 -15.36
N SER A 10 5.31 -5.27 -15.67
CA SER A 10 6.01 -6.00 -16.71
C SER A 10 5.18 -6.06 -17.99
N THR A 11 5.85 -6.15 -19.14
CA THR A 11 5.20 -6.15 -20.45
C THR A 11 5.35 -7.48 -21.18
N ASP A 12 4.33 -7.81 -21.95
CA ASP A 12 4.33 -8.87 -22.97
C ASP A 12 3.58 -8.31 -24.20
N MET A 13 4.25 -7.40 -24.90
CA MET A 13 3.61 -6.59 -25.94
C MET A 13 3.20 -7.39 -27.19
N THR A 14 3.65 -8.63 -27.32
CA THR A 14 3.16 -9.53 -28.38
C THR A 14 1.68 -9.88 -28.23
N ARG A 15 1.12 -9.69 -27.00
CA ARG A 15 -0.31 -9.85 -26.73
C ARG A 15 -1.13 -8.59 -26.93
N CYS A 16 -0.49 -7.45 -27.15
CA CYS A 16 -1.18 -6.17 -27.24
C CYS A 16 -2.08 -6.10 -28.47
N ILE A 17 -3.36 -5.73 -28.26
CA ILE A 17 -4.37 -5.54 -29.29
C ILE A 17 -4.59 -4.05 -29.63
N MET A 18 -3.72 -3.18 -29.21
CA MET A 18 -3.78 -1.73 -29.46
C MET A 18 -5.10 -1.06 -29.05
N CYS A 19 -5.74 -1.55 -28.01
CA CYS A 19 -7.02 -1.02 -27.51
C CYS A 19 -6.90 0.34 -26.81
N THR A 20 -5.68 0.81 -26.55
CA THR A 20 -5.35 2.13 -25.96
C THR A 20 -5.91 2.40 -24.56
N ARG A 21 -6.55 1.43 -23.88
CA ARG A 21 -7.12 1.64 -22.52
C ARG A 21 -6.09 2.13 -21.52
N CYS A 22 -4.87 1.58 -21.54
CA CYS A 22 -3.78 2.01 -20.65
C CYS A 22 -3.32 3.44 -20.92
N VAL A 23 -3.29 3.88 -22.19
CA VAL A 23 -2.95 5.25 -22.56
C VAL A 23 -4.04 6.21 -22.10
N ARG A 24 -5.31 5.87 -22.38
CA ARG A 24 -6.47 6.67 -21.97
C ARG A 24 -6.61 6.77 -20.45
N PHE A 25 -6.32 5.69 -19.72
CA PHE A 25 -6.30 5.75 -18.27
C PHE A 25 -5.31 6.81 -17.76
N GLY A 26 -4.08 6.83 -18.31
CA GLY A 26 -3.09 7.84 -17.95
C GLY A 26 -3.57 9.26 -18.19
N THR A 27 -4.17 9.53 -19.35
CA THR A 27 -4.61 10.88 -19.72
C THR A 27 -5.94 11.31 -19.10
N GLU A 28 -6.92 10.41 -19.00
CA GLU A 28 -8.30 10.76 -18.64
C GLU A 28 -8.58 10.56 -17.14
N ILE A 29 -7.94 9.58 -16.48
CA ILE A 29 -8.18 9.22 -15.07
C ILE A 29 -7.03 9.66 -14.19
N ALA A 30 -5.80 9.23 -14.48
CA ALA A 30 -4.64 9.56 -13.65
C ALA A 30 -4.14 10.99 -13.87
N GLY A 31 -4.45 11.61 -14.98
CA GLY A 31 -3.96 12.96 -15.34
C GLY A 31 -2.47 13.00 -15.67
N ILE A 32 -1.82 11.85 -15.88
CA ILE A 32 -0.38 11.72 -16.12
C ILE A 32 -0.17 10.91 -17.41
N GLN A 33 0.44 11.55 -18.40
CA GLN A 33 0.66 10.94 -19.70
C GLN A 33 2.08 10.34 -19.81
N GLU A 34 2.26 9.14 -19.30
CA GLU A 34 3.53 8.39 -19.42
C GLU A 34 3.52 7.42 -20.60
N LEU A 35 2.36 6.88 -20.94
CA LEU A 35 2.16 5.98 -22.07
C LEU A 35 1.61 6.71 -23.28
N GLY A 36 2.07 6.30 -24.45
CA GLY A 36 1.57 6.80 -25.73
C GLY A 36 1.61 5.73 -26.81
N THR A 37 1.00 6.03 -27.94
CA THR A 37 1.08 5.21 -29.15
C THR A 37 2.21 5.75 -30.03
N ILE A 38 3.16 4.90 -30.37
CA ILE A 38 4.32 5.23 -31.21
C ILE A 38 4.17 4.45 -32.52
N GLY A 39 4.53 5.08 -33.64
CA GLY A 39 4.38 4.49 -34.96
C GLY A 39 2.98 4.69 -35.54
N ARG A 40 2.72 4.02 -36.66
CA ARG A 40 1.44 4.02 -37.37
C ARG A 40 1.18 2.72 -38.11
N GLY A 41 -0.10 2.43 -38.37
CA GLY A 41 -0.49 1.21 -39.07
C GLY A 41 -0.04 -0.05 -38.33
N GLU A 42 0.55 -0.99 -38.99
CA GLU A 42 1.01 -2.27 -38.45
C GLU A 42 2.21 -2.11 -37.47
N ASP A 43 2.97 -1.01 -37.60
CA ASP A 43 4.10 -0.69 -36.73
C ASP A 43 3.71 0.09 -35.47
N SER A 44 2.41 0.26 -35.22
CA SER A 44 1.93 0.94 -34.02
C SER A 44 2.24 0.13 -32.77
N ASN A 45 2.82 0.78 -31.75
CA ASN A 45 3.13 0.17 -30.46
C ASN A 45 2.79 1.11 -29.30
N ILE A 46 2.35 0.52 -28.18
CA ILE A 46 2.20 1.26 -26.93
C ILE A 46 3.53 1.22 -26.20
N SER A 47 4.06 2.39 -25.86
CA SER A 47 5.33 2.54 -25.17
C SER A 47 5.37 3.84 -24.37
N THR A 48 6.36 3.97 -23.50
CA THR A 48 6.69 5.25 -22.86
C THR A 48 7.55 6.10 -23.79
N TYR A 49 7.55 7.42 -23.58
CA TYR A 49 8.53 8.30 -24.18
C TYR A 49 9.95 7.90 -23.74
N VAL A 50 10.94 8.36 -24.50
CA VAL A 50 12.34 7.98 -24.31
C VAL A 50 12.76 8.12 -22.84
N SER A 51 13.23 7.01 -22.27
CA SER A 51 13.73 6.88 -20.89
C SER A 51 12.71 7.11 -19.76
N SER A 52 11.43 7.31 -20.08
CA SER A 52 10.36 7.42 -19.06
C SER A 52 9.97 6.05 -18.51
N THR A 53 9.55 6.01 -17.25
CA THR A 53 8.97 4.85 -16.58
C THR A 53 7.53 5.15 -16.21
N VAL A 54 6.72 4.12 -16.01
CA VAL A 54 5.38 4.24 -15.45
C VAL A 54 5.50 3.93 -13.97
N ASP A 55 5.51 4.96 -13.14
CA ASP A 55 5.81 4.84 -11.71
C ASP A 55 4.98 5.77 -10.80
N HIS A 56 3.94 6.39 -11.34
CA HIS A 56 3.01 7.18 -10.53
C HIS A 56 2.13 6.30 -9.63
N GLU A 57 1.56 6.87 -8.58
CA GLU A 57 0.80 6.17 -7.52
C GLU A 57 -0.39 5.32 -8.00
N LEU A 58 -0.88 5.53 -9.22
CA LEU A 58 -1.98 4.77 -9.81
C LEU A 58 -1.53 3.81 -10.92
N SER A 59 -0.22 3.63 -11.09
CA SER A 59 0.36 2.91 -12.23
C SER A 59 -0.12 1.45 -12.33
N GLY A 60 -0.33 0.79 -11.21
CA GLY A 60 -0.78 -0.61 -11.15
C GLY A 60 -2.17 -0.85 -11.74
N ASN A 61 -3.01 0.18 -11.88
CA ASN A 61 -4.36 0.01 -12.45
C ASN A 61 -4.35 -0.38 -13.94
N ILE A 62 -3.30 -0.03 -14.67
CA ILE A 62 -3.18 -0.46 -16.08
C ILE A 62 -3.06 -1.98 -16.23
N ILE A 63 -2.66 -2.69 -15.17
CA ILE A 63 -2.60 -4.15 -15.14
C ILE A 63 -4.01 -4.74 -15.26
N ASP A 64 -4.95 -4.22 -14.46
CA ASP A 64 -6.34 -4.69 -14.44
C ASP A 64 -7.11 -4.26 -15.70
N LEU A 65 -6.77 -3.10 -16.24
CA LEU A 65 -7.36 -2.59 -17.48
C LEU A 65 -6.95 -3.37 -18.73
N CYS A 66 -5.81 -4.04 -18.71
CA CYS A 66 -5.30 -4.76 -19.88
C CYS A 66 -6.05 -6.07 -20.11
N PRO A 67 -6.94 -6.17 -21.14
CA PRO A 67 -7.81 -7.33 -21.30
C PRO A 67 -7.07 -8.60 -21.78
N VAL A 68 -5.85 -8.45 -22.27
CA VAL A 68 -5.07 -9.54 -22.91
C VAL A 68 -3.81 -9.91 -22.14
N GLY A 69 -3.56 -9.27 -21.00
CA GLY A 69 -2.37 -9.52 -20.19
C GLY A 69 -1.06 -9.12 -20.89
N ALA A 70 -1.12 -8.09 -21.73
CA ALA A 70 0.08 -7.44 -22.27
C ALA A 70 0.81 -6.63 -21.19
N LEU A 71 0.08 -6.17 -20.18
CA LEU A 71 0.61 -5.52 -18.98
C LEU A 71 0.30 -6.42 -17.78
N ASN A 72 1.30 -6.74 -16.98
CA ASN A 72 1.20 -7.71 -15.91
C ASN A 72 1.81 -7.16 -14.62
N ASN A 73 1.28 -7.62 -13.49
CA ASN A 73 1.83 -7.40 -12.17
C ASN A 73 3.21 -8.08 -12.07
N LYS A 74 4.28 -7.30 -12.05
CA LYS A 74 5.65 -7.79 -12.12
C LYS A 74 6.03 -8.64 -10.89
N PRO A 75 5.73 -8.23 -9.64
CA PRO A 75 5.96 -9.06 -8.45
C PRO A 75 5.19 -10.38 -8.44
N TYR A 76 3.96 -10.38 -8.95
CA TYR A 76 3.09 -11.55 -8.93
C TYR A 76 3.28 -12.48 -10.14
N ARG A 77 3.86 -12.00 -11.25
CA ARG A 77 4.00 -12.76 -12.49
C ARG A 77 4.70 -14.09 -12.24
N TYR A 78 4.09 -15.20 -12.71
CA TYR A 78 4.56 -16.58 -12.60
C TYR A 78 4.56 -17.20 -11.18
N THR A 79 3.97 -16.56 -10.18
CA THR A 79 3.94 -17.10 -8.81
C THR A 79 2.85 -18.16 -8.63
N ASP A 80 1.59 -17.78 -8.85
CA ASP A 80 0.43 -18.65 -8.63
C ASP A 80 -0.66 -18.45 -9.69
N ARG A 81 -1.58 -19.42 -9.79
CA ARG A 81 -2.77 -19.31 -10.62
C ARG A 81 -3.90 -18.67 -9.84
N THR A 82 -4.72 -17.82 -10.49
CA THR A 82 -5.78 -17.08 -9.83
C THR A 82 -6.81 -17.96 -9.14
N TRP A 83 -7.12 -19.11 -9.71
CA TRP A 83 -8.09 -20.06 -9.16
C TRP A 83 -7.58 -20.89 -7.97
N GLU A 84 -6.29 -20.82 -7.66
CA GLU A 84 -5.68 -21.45 -6.49
C GLU A 84 -5.67 -20.55 -5.26
N LEU A 85 -6.12 -19.30 -5.42
CA LEU A 85 -6.06 -18.28 -4.37
C LEU A 85 -7.40 -18.12 -3.68
N ASP A 86 -7.37 -18.11 -2.35
CA ASP A 86 -8.48 -17.65 -1.54
C ASP A 86 -8.63 -16.13 -1.70
N GLN A 87 -9.88 -15.67 -1.78
CA GLN A 87 -10.21 -14.26 -1.95
C GLN A 87 -10.91 -13.74 -0.69
N ILE A 88 -10.41 -12.67 -0.12
CA ILE A 88 -10.94 -12.04 1.09
C ILE A 88 -11.19 -10.57 0.81
N GLU A 89 -12.41 -10.13 1.05
CA GLU A 89 -12.78 -8.71 0.98
C GLU A 89 -12.20 -7.94 2.15
N SER A 90 -11.67 -6.76 1.89
CA SER A 90 -11.08 -5.88 2.91
C SER A 90 -11.12 -4.42 2.48
N ILE A 91 -10.65 -3.57 3.36
CA ILE A 91 -10.48 -2.13 3.15
C ILE A 91 -8.99 -1.83 3.26
N SER A 92 -8.48 -0.91 2.43
CA SER A 92 -7.09 -0.50 2.51
C SER A 92 -6.77 0.21 3.82
N PRO A 93 -5.68 -0.16 4.51
CA PRO A 93 -5.26 0.49 5.74
C PRO A 93 -4.31 1.69 5.51
N HIS A 94 -4.02 2.07 4.27
CA HIS A 94 -2.95 3.01 3.97
C HIS A 94 -3.37 4.48 3.94
N ASP A 95 -4.67 4.74 3.85
CA ASP A 95 -5.21 6.10 3.85
C ASP A 95 -6.64 6.14 4.41
N CYS A 96 -7.20 7.36 4.52
CA CYS A 96 -8.55 7.58 5.03
C CYS A 96 -9.65 7.45 3.95
N VAL A 97 -9.30 7.16 2.70
CA VAL A 97 -10.28 7.00 1.60
C VAL A 97 -11.13 5.75 1.81
N GLY A 98 -10.53 4.72 2.43
CA GLY A 98 -11.22 3.46 2.68
C GLY A 98 -11.43 2.64 1.42
N SER A 99 -10.45 2.68 0.51
CA SER A 99 -10.50 1.95 -0.76
C SER A 99 -10.82 0.47 -0.56
N ASN A 100 -11.83 -0.02 -1.25
CA ASN A 100 -12.25 -1.40 -1.17
C ASN A 100 -11.32 -2.29 -2.00
N ILE A 101 -10.79 -3.31 -1.36
CA ILE A 101 -9.80 -4.22 -1.93
C ILE A 101 -10.20 -5.68 -1.79
N MET A 102 -9.66 -6.51 -2.66
CA MET A 102 -9.72 -7.95 -2.59
C MET A 102 -8.33 -8.51 -2.37
N ILE A 103 -8.12 -9.14 -1.22
CA ILE A 103 -6.86 -9.78 -0.86
C ILE A 103 -6.87 -11.20 -1.40
N HIS A 104 -5.90 -11.54 -2.22
CA HIS A 104 -5.68 -12.89 -2.72
C HIS A 104 -4.55 -13.54 -1.94
N LYS A 105 -4.86 -14.62 -1.20
CA LYS A 105 -3.88 -15.35 -0.39
C LYS A 105 -3.78 -16.82 -0.78
N LYS A 106 -2.65 -17.45 -0.42
CA LYS A 106 -2.43 -18.89 -0.50
C LYS A 106 -1.59 -19.31 0.70
N ASN A 107 -2.06 -20.31 1.46
CA ASN A 107 -1.37 -20.80 2.66
C ASN A 107 -1.01 -19.66 3.64
N ASP A 108 -1.99 -18.77 3.91
CA ASP A 108 -1.86 -17.60 4.78
C ASP A 108 -0.80 -16.55 4.36
N ILE A 109 -0.30 -16.65 3.13
CA ILE A 109 0.57 -15.65 2.52
C ILE A 109 -0.22 -14.85 1.50
N ILE A 110 -0.21 -13.52 1.64
CA ILE A 110 -0.80 -12.60 0.65
C ILE A 110 0.06 -12.68 -0.61
N ARG A 111 -0.58 -12.95 -1.73
CA ARG A 111 0.07 -13.08 -3.04
C ARG A 111 -0.10 -11.85 -3.90
N ARG A 112 -1.28 -11.23 -3.84
CA ARG A 112 -1.58 -9.96 -4.51
C ARG A 112 -2.81 -9.30 -3.90
N ILE A 113 -2.95 -8.01 -4.12
CA ILE A 113 -4.16 -7.25 -3.83
C ILE A 113 -4.68 -6.68 -5.15
N VAL A 114 -6.00 -6.73 -5.33
CA VAL A 114 -6.69 -6.15 -6.49
C VAL A 114 -7.84 -5.27 -6.01
N PRO A 115 -8.31 -4.29 -6.80
CA PRO A 115 -9.46 -3.48 -6.43
C PRO A 115 -10.73 -4.32 -6.33
N LYS A 116 -11.57 -4.01 -5.36
CA LYS A 116 -12.96 -4.42 -5.33
C LYS A 116 -13.81 -3.25 -5.81
N ASN A 117 -14.73 -3.51 -6.73
CA ASN A 117 -15.61 -2.47 -7.27
C ASN A 117 -16.51 -1.90 -6.17
N ASN A 118 -16.42 -0.60 -5.94
CA ASN A 118 -17.33 0.18 -5.11
C ASN A 118 -17.53 1.56 -5.73
N PRO A 119 -18.66 1.80 -6.45
CA PRO A 119 -18.90 3.05 -7.17
C PRO A 119 -18.93 4.31 -6.27
N GLU A 120 -19.21 4.15 -4.98
CA GLU A 120 -19.34 5.28 -4.06
C GLU A 120 -18.00 5.72 -3.44
N ILE A 121 -16.96 4.86 -3.47
CA ILE A 121 -15.71 5.12 -2.77
C ILE A 121 -14.54 5.17 -3.78
N ASN A 122 -14.20 4.06 -4.38
CA ASN A 122 -13.00 3.92 -5.21
C ASN A 122 -13.28 3.42 -6.62
N GLU A 123 -14.56 3.28 -7.01
CA GLU A 123 -14.93 2.64 -8.28
C GLU A 123 -14.19 1.30 -8.46
N THR A 124 -13.23 1.26 -9.39
CA THR A 124 -12.35 0.11 -9.64
C THR A 124 -10.87 0.45 -9.50
N TRP A 125 -10.57 1.59 -8.90
CA TRP A 125 -9.20 2.10 -8.81
C TRP A 125 -8.65 1.92 -7.39
N ILE A 126 -7.37 1.59 -7.28
CA ILE A 126 -6.61 1.60 -6.02
C ILE A 126 -5.22 2.18 -6.24
N ALA A 127 -4.65 2.76 -5.21
CA ALA A 127 -3.29 3.26 -5.24
C ALA A 127 -2.27 2.10 -5.27
N ASP A 128 -1.07 2.36 -5.78
CA ASP A 128 -0.02 1.36 -5.83
C ASP A 128 0.44 0.94 -4.43
N ARG A 129 0.39 1.85 -3.44
CA ARG A 129 0.62 1.47 -2.04
C ARG A 129 -0.40 0.48 -1.51
N ASP A 130 -1.67 0.59 -1.91
CA ASP A 130 -2.73 -0.35 -1.52
C ASP A 130 -2.51 -1.71 -2.16
N ARG A 131 -2.01 -1.71 -3.40
CA ARG A 131 -1.77 -2.91 -4.20
C ARG A 131 -0.53 -3.69 -3.77
N PHE A 132 0.54 -3.00 -3.35
CA PHE A 132 1.86 -3.59 -3.13
C PHE A 132 2.36 -3.43 -1.69
N GLY A 133 1.74 -2.57 -0.87
CA GLY A 133 2.17 -2.28 0.50
C GLY A 133 2.17 -3.48 1.45
N PHE A 134 1.49 -4.57 1.10
CA PHE A 134 1.45 -5.79 1.90
C PHE A 134 2.83 -6.46 2.06
N ASP A 135 3.79 -6.19 1.19
CA ASP A 135 5.16 -6.71 1.32
C ASP A 135 5.81 -6.29 2.65
N GLY A 136 5.42 -5.13 3.18
CA GLY A 136 5.87 -4.66 4.49
C GLY A 136 5.51 -5.60 5.66
N ILE A 137 4.48 -6.44 5.52
CA ILE A 137 4.09 -7.44 6.53
C ILE A 137 5.18 -8.50 6.70
N TYR A 138 5.90 -8.80 5.62
CA TYR A 138 6.93 -9.84 5.58
C TYR A 138 8.34 -9.30 5.74
N SER A 139 8.51 -7.98 5.93
CA SER A 139 9.82 -7.36 6.15
C SER A 139 10.48 -7.88 7.41
N GLU A 140 11.78 -8.13 7.34
CA GLU A 140 12.60 -8.49 8.49
C GLU A 140 12.72 -7.33 9.49
N ASP A 141 12.61 -6.09 9.03
CA ASP A 141 12.66 -4.88 9.85
C ASP A 141 11.38 -4.65 10.67
N ARG A 142 10.34 -5.46 10.46
CA ARG A 142 9.09 -5.35 11.19
C ARG A 142 9.31 -5.66 12.68
N VAL A 143 8.82 -4.78 13.54
CA VAL A 143 8.84 -4.99 15.00
C VAL A 143 7.95 -6.18 15.36
N LYS A 144 8.56 -7.24 15.90
CA LYS A 144 7.89 -8.51 16.27
C LYS A 144 7.71 -8.69 17.77
N SER A 145 8.42 -7.91 18.58
CA SER A 145 8.42 -7.99 20.05
C SER A 145 8.51 -6.61 20.67
N ALA A 146 8.01 -6.47 21.89
CA ALA A 146 8.25 -5.27 22.68
C ALA A 146 9.73 -5.19 23.06
N LYS A 147 10.31 -3.98 23.04
CA LYS A 147 11.72 -3.76 23.38
C LYS A 147 11.84 -2.60 24.35
N LEU A 148 12.64 -2.80 25.40
CA LEU A 148 13.04 -1.75 26.32
C LEU A 148 14.52 -1.39 26.13
N ARG A 149 14.82 -0.11 26.25
CA ARG A 149 16.20 0.37 26.28
C ARG A 149 16.74 0.27 27.71
N VAL A 150 17.68 -0.64 27.90
CA VAL A 150 18.43 -0.78 29.15
C VAL A 150 19.86 -0.28 28.89
N GLU A 151 20.22 0.82 29.52
CA GLU A 151 21.46 1.56 29.24
C GLU A 151 21.50 2.04 27.78
N ARG A 152 22.32 1.44 26.92
CA ARG A 152 22.44 1.79 25.47
C ARG A 152 21.89 0.71 24.54
N ASN A 153 21.48 -0.44 25.06
CA ASN A 153 21.04 -1.59 24.27
C ASN A 153 19.53 -1.79 24.34
N LEU A 154 18.92 -2.20 23.20
CA LEU A 154 17.54 -2.64 23.16
C LEU A 154 17.48 -4.12 23.55
N LYS A 155 16.65 -4.47 24.53
CA LYS A 155 16.37 -5.84 24.96
C LYS A 155 14.92 -6.20 24.69
N ASP A 156 14.69 -7.41 24.20
CA ASP A 156 13.34 -7.95 24.06
C ASP A 156 12.75 -8.21 25.44
N VAL A 157 11.51 -7.79 25.64
CA VAL A 157 10.77 -7.91 26.90
C VAL A 157 9.34 -8.39 26.63
N LYS A 158 8.63 -8.81 27.66
CA LYS A 158 7.19 -9.08 27.56
C LYS A 158 6.43 -7.78 27.37
N LEU A 159 5.31 -7.85 26.63
CA LEU A 159 4.46 -6.67 26.39
C LEU A 159 3.98 -6.03 27.70
N SER A 160 3.60 -6.84 28.71
CA SER A 160 3.20 -6.34 30.03
C SER A 160 4.30 -5.48 30.68
N GLU A 161 5.54 -5.95 30.66
CA GLU A 161 6.68 -5.22 31.22
C GLU A 161 6.93 -3.89 30.48
N ALA A 162 6.76 -3.89 29.15
CA ALA A 162 6.86 -2.66 28.37
C ALA A 162 5.75 -1.65 28.70
N ILE A 163 4.51 -2.14 28.91
CA ILE A 163 3.38 -1.32 29.32
C ILE A 163 3.62 -0.74 30.72
N ASP A 164 4.00 -1.57 31.70
CA ASP A 164 4.27 -1.12 33.06
C ASP A 164 5.34 -0.01 33.06
N ARG A 165 6.39 -0.21 32.29
CA ARG A 165 7.45 0.80 32.13
C ARG A 165 6.97 2.09 31.49
N SER A 166 6.06 2.00 30.51
CA SER A 166 5.45 3.18 29.87
C SER A 166 4.60 3.97 30.86
N VAL A 167 3.81 3.30 31.70
CA VAL A 167 3.02 3.92 32.75
C VAL A 167 3.92 4.65 33.78
N GLU A 168 5.00 3.99 34.24
CA GLU A 168 5.97 4.62 35.14
C GLU A 168 6.58 5.90 34.54
N LEU A 169 6.94 5.87 33.24
CA LEU A 169 7.50 7.04 32.56
C LEU A 169 6.50 8.19 32.50
N ILE A 170 5.25 7.92 32.10
CA ILE A 170 4.18 8.92 32.04
C ILE A 170 3.96 9.54 33.40
N GLN A 171 3.83 8.73 34.45
CA GLN A 171 3.67 9.21 35.83
C GLN A 171 4.87 10.06 36.30
N SER A 172 6.08 9.67 35.93
CA SER A 172 7.29 10.39 36.27
C SER A 172 7.39 11.76 35.58
N CYS A 173 6.82 11.90 34.38
CA CYS A 173 6.74 13.19 33.67
C CYS A 173 5.79 14.14 34.38
N SER A 174 4.62 13.68 34.78
CA SER A 174 3.65 14.49 35.54
C SER A 174 4.24 15.02 36.86
N THR A 175 5.00 14.23 37.57
CA THR A 175 5.64 14.64 38.83
C THR A 175 6.82 15.62 38.67
N LYS A 176 7.41 15.69 37.49
CA LYS A 176 8.58 16.54 37.17
C LYS A 176 8.23 17.82 36.42
N ASP A 177 6.97 18.13 36.26
CA ASP A 177 6.48 19.29 35.48
C ASP A 177 7.02 19.26 34.02
N GLN A 178 7.09 18.04 33.44
CA GLN A 178 7.51 17.82 32.05
C GLN A 178 6.27 17.67 31.18
N SER A 179 6.30 18.29 30.00
CA SER A 179 5.22 18.15 29.02
C SER A 179 5.33 16.82 28.27
N ILE A 180 4.19 16.21 28.00
CA ILE A 180 4.05 15.03 27.17
C ILE A 180 3.45 15.47 25.84
N GLY A 181 4.08 15.10 24.73
CA GLY A 181 3.56 15.26 23.38
C GLY A 181 3.16 13.91 22.80
N VAL A 182 2.07 13.86 22.05
CA VAL A 182 1.56 12.67 21.39
C VAL A 182 1.58 12.87 19.88
N LEU A 183 2.23 11.95 19.17
CA LEU A 183 2.26 11.89 17.71
C LEU A 183 1.45 10.71 17.23
N ILE A 184 0.40 10.99 16.46
CA ILE A 184 -0.57 10.00 16.00
C ILE A 184 -0.35 9.71 14.51
N SER A 185 -0.42 8.43 14.13
CA SER A 185 -0.44 8.05 12.73
C SER A 185 -1.82 8.32 12.11
N PRO A 186 -1.91 8.90 10.89
CA PRO A 186 -3.18 9.06 10.19
C PRO A 186 -3.83 7.72 9.76
N ASN A 187 -3.08 6.61 9.87
CA ASN A 187 -3.55 5.28 9.48
C ASN A 187 -4.24 4.52 10.64
N LEU A 188 -4.37 5.14 11.82
CA LEU A 188 -5.14 4.55 12.91
C LEU A 188 -6.64 4.56 12.60
N SER A 189 -7.35 3.55 13.10
CA SER A 189 -8.81 3.55 13.03
C SER A 189 -9.42 4.69 13.84
N THR A 190 -10.66 5.06 13.54
CA THR A 190 -11.38 6.11 14.30
C THR A 190 -11.51 5.74 15.78
N GLU A 191 -11.72 4.46 16.07
CA GLU A 191 -11.80 3.94 17.43
C GLU A 191 -10.47 4.06 18.19
N GLU A 192 -9.35 3.75 17.54
CA GLU A 192 -8.02 3.90 18.14
C GLU A 192 -7.69 5.37 18.41
N GLN A 193 -8.01 6.25 17.46
CA GLN A 193 -7.82 7.69 17.63
C GLN A 193 -8.69 8.24 18.79
N TYR A 194 -9.95 7.81 18.86
CA TYR A 194 -10.85 8.21 19.94
C TYR A 194 -10.33 7.76 21.32
N LEU A 195 -9.93 6.50 21.44
CA LEU A 195 -9.37 5.97 22.70
C LEU A 195 -8.09 6.70 23.12
N LEU A 196 -7.26 7.09 22.16
CA LEU A 196 -6.04 7.84 22.44
C LEU A 196 -6.33 9.25 22.89
N LEU A 197 -7.32 9.91 22.28
CA LEU A 197 -7.79 11.24 22.72
C LEU A 197 -8.39 11.20 24.13
N ASP A 198 -9.24 10.21 24.42
CA ASP A 198 -9.80 10.01 25.75
C ASP A 198 -8.71 9.79 26.80
N LEU A 199 -7.68 9.01 26.47
CA LEU A 199 -6.51 8.82 27.33
C LEU A 199 -5.74 10.14 27.57
N CYS A 200 -5.57 10.94 26.52
CA CYS A 200 -4.90 12.24 26.64
C CYS A 200 -5.68 13.21 27.54
N ASP A 201 -6.99 13.23 27.40
CA ASP A 201 -7.88 14.06 28.26
C ASP A 201 -7.81 13.62 29.73
N GLN A 202 -7.82 12.30 29.99
CA GLN A 202 -7.70 11.75 31.36
C GLN A 202 -6.34 12.05 32.01
N LEU A 203 -5.28 12.19 31.22
CA LEU A 203 -3.93 12.49 31.68
C LEU A 203 -3.56 13.98 31.61
N ASP A 204 -4.50 14.85 31.23
CA ASP A 204 -4.31 16.29 31.02
C ASP A 204 -3.15 16.62 30.06
N ILE A 205 -3.07 15.87 28.98
CA ILE A 205 -2.05 16.04 27.94
C ILE A 205 -2.59 16.99 26.87
N ASN A 206 -2.02 18.20 26.79
CA ASN A 206 -2.46 19.28 25.88
C ASN A 206 -1.64 19.38 24.58
N GLY A 207 -0.73 18.46 24.32
CA GLY A 207 0.18 18.47 23.17
C GLY A 207 -0.07 17.32 22.19
N ILE A 208 -1.15 17.43 21.38
CA ILE A 208 -1.49 16.46 20.32
C ILE A 208 -1.18 17.07 18.97
#